data_e57639c980f35a9d54ec6f5210775d2a
#
_entry.id   e57639c980f35a9d54ec6f5210775d2a
#
_cell.length_a   1.000
_cell.length_b   1.000
_cell.length_c   1.000
_cell.angle_alpha   90.00
_cell.angle_beta   90.00
_cell.angle_gamma   90.00
#
_symmetry.space_group_name_H-M   'P 1'
#
loop_
_entity.id
_entity.type
_entity.pdbx_description
1 polymer ?
#
loop_
_entity_poly.entity_id
_entity_poly.type
_entity_poly.pdbx_seq_one_letter_code
_entity_poly.pdbx_strand_id
1 'polypeptide(L)'
;MIKSYWLINSNRSEVKRFTKNDKSIDGVFEYMFIDTGKIVGGSGNKQPVMTNTVSVEIDLAREIYERLLSHGWRKIEEVWT
;
A
#
# COMPACT_ATOMS: atom_id res chain seq x y z
N MET A 1 -1.79 17.25 -2.79
CA MET A 1 -1.61 16.33 -1.65
C MET A 1 -1.80 14.89 -2.14
N ILE A 2 -0.81 14.07 -1.99
CA ILE A 2 -0.88 12.66 -2.39
C ILE A 2 -1.54 11.89 -1.26
N LYS A 3 -2.62 11.19 -1.59
CA LYS A 3 -3.34 10.38 -0.62
C LYS A 3 -2.93 8.93 -0.76
N SER A 4 -2.47 8.36 0.32
CA SER A 4 -2.06 6.96 0.36
C SER A 4 -3.00 6.15 1.23
N TYR A 5 -3.18 4.89 0.86
CA TYR A 5 -3.97 3.93 1.63
C TYR A 5 -3.05 2.82 2.09
N TRP A 6 -3.06 2.56 3.38
CA TRP A 6 -2.18 1.57 4.00
C TRP A 6 -2.96 0.35 4.45
N LEU A 7 -2.42 -0.82 4.19
CA LEU A 7 -2.93 -2.09 4.71
C LEU A 7 -1.83 -2.78 5.47
N ILE A 8 -2.20 -3.49 6.53
CA ILE A 8 -1.28 -4.31 7.32
C ILE A 8 -1.82 -5.74 7.39
N ASN A 9 -0.92 -6.71 7.33
CA ASN A 9 -1.33 -8.11 7.42
C ASN A 9 -1.70 -8.51 8.86
N SER A 10 -2.30 -9.71 9.02
CA SER A 10 -2.86 -10.12 10.29
C SER A 10 -1.82 -10.28 11.40
N ASN A 11 -0.59 -10.67 11.07
CA ASN A 11 0.47 -10.82 12.09
C ASN A 11 1.34 -9.56 12.22
N ARG A 12 0.96 -8.47 11.55
CA ARG A 12 1.58 -7.15 11.67
C ARG A 12 3.07 -7.15 11.29
N SER A 13 3.43 -7.95 10.31
CA SER A 13 4.81 -8.06 9.84
C SER A 13 5.06 -7.41 8.49
N GLU A 14 4.00 -7.12 7.75
CA GLU A 14 4.11 -6.57 6.41
C GLU A 14 3.03 -5.53 6.17
N VAL A 15 3.39 -4.48 5.43
CA VAL A 15 2.44 -3.43 5.03
C VAL A 15 2.45 -3.28 3.52
N LYS A 16 1.35 -2.77 2.99
CA LYS A 16 1.28 -2.33 1.60
C LYS A 16 0.68 -0.94 1.56
N ARG A 17 1.30 -0.08 0.74
CA ARG A 17 0.84 1.30 0.56
C ARG A 17 0.37 1.47 -0.88
N PHE A 18 -0.86 1.90 -1.04
CA PHE A 18 -1.45 2.19 -2.35
C PHE A 18 -1.46 3.70 -2.54
N THR A 19 -0.73 4.19 -3.53
CA THR A 19 -0.63 5.61 -3.82
C THR A 19 -1.01 5.87 -5.27
N LYS A 20 -1.91 6.83 -5.49
CA LYS A 20 -2.30 7.20 -6.84
C LYS A 20 -1.13 7.87 -7.56
N ASN A 21 -0.89 7.47 -8.80
CA ASN A 21 0.12 8.09 -9.64
C ASN A 21 -0.49 9.31 -10.34
N ASP A 22 -0.16 10.50 -9.85
CA ASP A 22 -0.68 11.75 -10.41
C ASP A 22 -0.09 12.10 -11.77
N LYS A 23 0.87 11.33 -12.25
CA LYS A 23 1.54 11.59 -13.53
C LYS A 23 1.00 10.75 -14.69
N SER A 24 -0.18 10.16 -14.54
CA SER A 24 -0.81 9.50 -15.68
C SER A 24 -1.27 10.58 -16.64
N ILE A 25 -0.59 10.66 -17.80
CA ILE A 25 -0.60 11.81 -18.69
C ILE A 25 -1.79 11.82 -19.62
N ASP A 26 -2.34 10.68 -19.96
CA ASP A 26 -3.33 10.59 -21.04
C ASP A 26 -4.78 10.52 -20.57
N GLY A 27 -5.01 10.49 -19.27
CA GLY A 27 -6.37 10.49 -18.71
C GLY A 27 -7.21 9.25 -19.03
N VAL A 28 -6.68 8.36 -19.86
CA VAL A 28 -7.38 7.14 -20.28
C VAL A 28 -7.07 5.98 -19.34
N PHE A 29 -5.85 5.93 -18.84
CA PHE A 29 -5.43 4.90 -17.90
C PHE A 29 -4.91 5.56 -16.63
N GLU A 30 -5.48 5.16 -15.51
CA GLU A 30 -5.00 5.58 -14.21
C GLU A 30 -4.21 4.42 -13.59
N TYR A 31 -3.10 4.76 -12.99
CA TYR A 31 -2.21 3.80 -12.36
C TYR A 31 -2.04 4.11 -10.88
N MET A 32 -1.78 3.08 -10.11
CA MET A 32 -1.42 3.23 -8.71
C MET A 32 -0.10 2.53 -8.46
N PHE A 33 0.69 3.11 -7.56
CA PHE A 33 1.86 2.45 -7.01
C PHE A 33 1.43 1.61 -5.82
N ILE A 34 1.92 0.38 -5.78
CA ILE A 34 1.76 -0.49 -4.62
C ILE A 34 3.15 -0.74 -4.05
N ASP A 35 3.42 -0.16 -2.91
CA ASP A 35 4.67 -0.35 -2.20
C ASP A 35 4.49 -1.41 -1.14
N THR A 36 5.42 -2.35 -1.08
CA THR A 36 5.43 -3.38 -0.04
C THR A 36 6.55 -3.07 0.93
N GLY A 37 6.24 -3.16 2.22
CA GLY A 37 7.22 -2.93 3.27
C GLY A 37 7.14 -3.97 4.36
N LYS A 38 8.23 -4.15 5.07
CA LYS A 38 8.32 -5.07 6.19
C LYS A 38 8.53 -4.31 7.47
N ILE A 39 7.80 -4.71 8.51
CA ILE A 39 7.98 -4.15 9.84
C ILE A 39 9.09 -4.94 10.50
N VAL A 40 10.20 -4.25 10.80
CA VAL A 40 11.36 -4.85 11.44
C VAL A 40 11.57 -4.23 12.81
N GLY A 41 12.03 -5.03 13.75
CA GLY A 41 12.25 -4.58 15.11
C GLY A 41 11.05 -4.82 16.01
N GLY A 42 11.28 -4.86 17.30
CA GLY A 42 10.27 -5.25 18.29
C GLY A 42 9.35 -4.14 18.76
N SER A 43 9.61 -2.89 18.38
CA SER A 43 8.74 -1.79 18.80
C SER A 43 7.89 -1.33 17.63
N GLY A 44 6.59 -1.17 17.83
CA GLY A 44 5.66 -0.77 16.80
C GLY A 44 5.83 0.67 16.29
N ASN A 45 6.86 1.37 16.70
CA ASN A 45 7.08 2.76 16.35
C ASN A 45 8.07 2.98 15.21
N LYS A 46 8.70 1.93 14.71
CA LYS A 46 9.64 2.08 13.60
C LYS A 46 8.90 2.05 12.27
N GLN A 47 9.34 2.91 11.36
CA GLN A 47 8.80 2.90 10.01
C GLN A 47 9.09 1.57 9.34
N PRO A 48 8.16 1.06 8.53
CA PRO A 48 8.43 -0.16 7.76
C PRO A 48 9.55 0.09 6.75
N VAL A 49 10.31 -0.94 6.48
CA VAL A 49 11.33 -0.91 5.43
C VAL A 49 10.65 -1.26 4.13
N MET A 50 10.55 -0.29 3.22
CA MET A 50 9.92 -0.52 1.93
C MET A 50 10.85 -1.31 1.03
N THR A 51 10.38 -2.44 0.54
CA THR A 51 11.22 -3.40 -0.17
C THR A 51 10.93 -3.50 -1.65
N ASN A 52 9.74 -3.10 -2.09
CA ASN A 52 9.32 -3.28 -3.48
C ASN A 52 8.25 -2.28 -3.84
N THR A 53 8.26 -1.84 -5.09
CA THR A 53 7.22 -0.97 -5.64
C THR A 53 6.82 -1.49 -7.01
N VAL A 54 5.51 -1.65 -7.23
CA VAL A 54 4.98 -1.98 -8.55
C VAL A 54 3.97 -0.93 -8.96
N SER A 55 3.85 -0.72 -10.25
CA SER A 55 2.83 0.17 -10.81
C SER A 55 1.79 -0.69 -11.51
N VAL A 56 0.52 -0.52 -11.16
CA VAL A 56 -0.57 -1.31 -11.74
C VAL A 56 -1.72 -0.40 -12.12
N GLU A 57 -2.51 -0.84 -13.10
CA GLU A 57 -3.73 -0.15 -13.48
C GLU A 57 -4.69 -0.09 -12.30
N ILE A 58 -5.47 0.99 -12.21
CA ILE A 58 -6.31 1.25 -11.04
C ILE A 58 -7.31 0.13 -10.76
N ASP A 59 -7.88 -0.48 -11.80
CA ASP A 59 -8.85 -1.56 -11.60
C ASP A 59 -8.17 -2.79 -11.00
N LEU A 60 -6.96 -3.10 -11.44
CA LEU A 60 -6.19 -4.19 -10.86
C LEU A 60 -5.75 -3.87 -9.44
N ALA A 61 -5.36 -2.62 -9.17
CA ALA A 61 -5.01 -2.20 -7.82
C ALA A 61 -6.20 -2.39 -6.87
N ARG A 62 -7.40 -2.06 -7.33
CA ARG A 62 -8.62 -2.23 -6.55
C ARG A 62 -8.89 -3.70 -6.25
N GLU A 63 -8.72 -4.57 -7.23
CA GLU A 63 -8.86 -6.01 -7.02
C GLU A 63 -7.85 -6.54 -6.01
N ILE A 64 -6.60 -6.09 -6.09
CA ILE A 64 -5.56 -6.48 -5.14
C ILE A 64 -5.93 -6.03 -3.73
N TYR A 65 -6.40 -4.79 -3.60
CA TYR A 65 -6.81 -4.23 -2.32
C TYR A 65 -7.93 -5.08 -1.68
N GLU A 66 -8.96 -5.38 -2.45
CA GLU A 66 -10.08 -6.19 -1.96
C GLU A 66 -9.67 -7.60 -1.58
N ARG A 67 -8.76 -8.19 -2.38
CA ARG A 67 -8.24 -9.52 -2.10
C ARG A 67 -7.45 -9.55 -0.79
N LEU A 68 -6.64 -8.52 -0.54
CA LEU A 68 -5.90 -8.42 0.71
C LEU A 68 -6.85 -8.33 1.90
N LEU A 69 -7.90 -7.50 1.80
CA LEU A 69 -8.90 -7.41 2.87
C LEU A 69 -9.55 -8.76 3.13
N SER A 70 -9.86 -9.52 2.09
CA SER A 70 -10.46 -10.84 2.25
C SER A 70 -9.52 -11.86 2.85
N HIS A 71 -8.20 -11.60 2.83
CA HIS A 71 -7.19 -12.45 3.44
C HIS A 71 -6.77 -12.00 4.83
N GLY A 72 -7.53 -11.10 5.44
CA GLY A 72 -7.27 -10.68 6.81
C GLY A 72 -6.42 -9.43 6.98
N TRP A 73 -6.02 -8.79 5.88
CA TRP A 73 -5.34 -7.51 5.97
C TRP A 73 -6.33 -6.45 6.44
N ARG A 74 -5.83 -5.46 7.15
CA ARG A 74 -6.65 -4.38 7.69
C ARG A 74 -6.15 -3.03 7.23
N LYS A 75 -7.09 -2.11 7.00
CA LYS A 75 -6.78 -0.73 6.72
C LYS A 75 -6.25 -0.06 7.98
N ILE A 76 -5.15 0.66 7.86
CA ILE A 76 -4.57 1.42 8.96
C ILE A 76 -4.29 2.84 8.50
N GLU A 77 -4.22 3.75 9.47
CA GLU A 77 -3.74 5.10 9.21
C GLU A 77 -2.23 5.10 9.27
N GLU A 78 -1.61 5.97 8.48
CA GLU A 78 -0.17 6.13 8.53
C GLU A 78 0.23 6.72 9.87
N VAL A 79 1.00 5.95 10.63
CA VAL A 79 1.53 6.41 11.91
C VAL A 79 3.03 6.70 11.84
N TRP A 80 3.61 6.51 10.67
CA TRP A 80 5.04 6.70 10.43
C TRP A 80 5.23 8.00 9.65
N THR A 81 5.53 9.04 10.33
CA THR A 81 5.78 10.34 9.69
C THR A 81 7.20 10.84 9.94
#